data_ba1cb3c98334204e4be6d8386999e1f4
#
_entry.id   ba1cb3c98334204e4be6d8386999e1f4
#
_cell.length_a   1.000
_cell.length_b   1.000
_cell.length_c   1.000
_cell.angle_alpha   90.00
_cell.angle_beta   90.00
_cell.angle_gamma   90.00
#
_symmetry.space_group_name_H-M   'P 1'
#
loop_
_entity.id
_entity.type
_entity.pdbx_description
1 polymer ?
#
loop_
_entity_poly.entity_id
_entity_poly.type
_entity_poly.pdbx_seq_one_letter_code
_entity_poly.pdbx_strand_id
1 'polypeptide(L)'
;ENCEVRRKVHIGKAITRGMGAGMNPELGQQSAEENREEIEAVLKDTDMIFLTAGMGGGTGTGATPVIADIARDMGILTVAVVTKPFSFEGSARMRIAEEGLSKLRDRVDTLLVIPNDRIFNIIDASTPVLKAFDKIDEILKNSVRGIADMITASGLVNVDFADITAVMKDAGTAVVGVGISKGKDRAAKAVDEAINSPLLDSSIDGARGVLFSVSG
;
A
#
# COMPACT_ATOMS: atom_id res chain seq x y z
N GLU A 1 16.96 5.13 9.30
CA GLU A 1 17.43 6.05 10.37
C GLU A 1 16.76 7.45 10.32
N ASN A 2 16.26 7.88 9.16
CA ASN A 2 15.64 9.20 8.97
C ASN A 2 14.10 9.19 9.12
N CYS A 3 13.51 8.16 9.70
CA CYS A 3 12.07 8.07 9.88
C CYS A 3 11.63 8.83 11.15
N GLU A 4 10.77 9.84 11.00
CA GLU A 4 10.29 10.72 12.08
C GLU A 4 9.05 10.17 12.81
N VAL A 5 8.80 8.85 12.78
CA VAL A 5 7.65 8.24 13.45
C VAL A 5 7.86 8.12 14.96
N ARG A 6 6.75 8.18 15.71
CA ARG A 6 6.77 8.12 17.20
C ARG A 6 7.13 6.73 17.73
N ARG A 7 6.70 5.66 17.04
CA ARG A 7 6.97 4.27 17.46
C ARG A 7 7.82 3.60 16.40
N LYS A 8 8.93 2.99 16.81
CA LYS A 8 9.88 2.29 15.93
C LYS A 8 10.11 0.89 16.49
N VAL A 9 9.86 -0.13 15.68
CA VAL A 9 10.22 -1.50 15.97
C VAL A 9 11.44 -1.87 15.14
N HIS A 10 12.51 -2.26 15.79
CA HIS A 10 13.74 -2.67 15.12
C HIS A 10 13.75 -4.18 14.97
N ILE A 11 13.40 -4.67 13.79
CA ILE A 11 13.36 -6.10 13.50
C ILE A 11 14.73 -6.65 13.08
N GLY A 12 14.98 -7.92 13.39
CA GLY A 12 16.15 -8.68 12.93
C GLY A 12 17.48 -8.25 13.56
N LYS A 13 17.50 -7.78 14.80
CA LYS A 13 18.73 -7.36 15.48
C LYS A 13 19.76 -8.49 15.60
N ALA A 14 19.33 -9.71 15.91
CA ALA A 14 20.21 -10.86 16.02
C ALA A 14 20.57 -11.42 14.63
N ILE A 15 19.60 -11.52 13.73
CA ILE A 15 19.73 -12.19 12.43
C ILE A 15 20.52 -11.33 11.44
N THR A 16 20.20 -10.04 11.31
CA THR A 16 20.80 -9.14 10.31
C THR A 16 21.84 -8.19 10.89
N ARG A 17 21.98 -8.11 12.21
CA ARG A 17 22.86 -7.15 12.91
C ARG A 17 22.60 -5.70 12.49
N GLY A 18 21.35 -5.37 12.12
CA GLY A 18 20.95 -4.04 11.68
C GLY A 18 21.34 -3.67 10.23
N MET A 19 21.92 -4.59 9.46
CA MET A 19 22.32 -4.35 8.07
C MET A 19 21.19 -4.53 7.04
N GLY A 20 19.96 -4.86 7.51
CA GLY A 20 18.85 -5.18 6.63
C GLY A 20 18.95 -6.56 5.97
N ALA A 21 17.94 -6.95 5.20
CA ALA A 21 17.84 -8.28 4.59
C ALA A 21 18.37 -8.34 3.13
N GLY A 22 18.87 -7.22 2.58
CA GLY A 22 19.33 -7.15 1.20
C GLY A 22 18.23 -7.56 0.22
N MET A 23 18.51 -8.49 -0.68
CA MET A 23 17.56 -9.09 -1.62
C MET A 23 17.08 -10.49 -1.18
N ASN A 24 17.15 -10.79 0.12
CA ASN A 24 16.71 -12.08 0.66
C ASN A 24 15.42 -11.94 1.49
N PRO A 25 14.24 -12.28 0.94
CA PRO A 25 12.97 -12.20 1.67
C PRO A 25 12.89 -13.15 2.87
N GLU A 26 13.58 -14.28 2.85
CA GLU A 26 13.59 -15.22 3.97
C GLU A 26 14.25 -14.61 5.22
N LEU A 27 15.33 -13.83 5.03
CA LEU A 27 15.91 -13.05 6.13
C LEU A 27 14.96 -11.95 6.62
N GLY A 28 14.23 -11.31 5.72
CA GLY A 28 13.21 -10.34 6.08
C GLY A 28 12.08 -10.95 6.91
N GLN A 29 11.61 -12.12 6.50
CA GLN A 29 10.61 -12.91 7.21
C GLN A 29 11.09 -13.28 8.61
N GLN A 30 12.27 -13.92 8.71
CA GLN A 30 12.86 -14.31 9.99
C GLN A 30 13.07 -13.11 10.92
N SER A 31 13.45 -11.96 10.36
CA SER A 31 13.62 -10.72 11.13
C SER A 31 12.31 -10.22 11.74
N ALA A 32 11.20 -10.36 11.05
CA ALA A 32 9.89 -9.99 11.58
C ALA A 32 9.40 -11.01 12.63
N GLU A 33 9.61 -12.31 12.39
CA GLU A 33 9.26 -13.36 13.35
C GLU A 33 10.06 -13.25 14.67
N GLU A 34 11.33 -12.87 14.61
CA GLU A 34 12.17 -12.60 15.80
C GLU A 34 11.54 -11.55 16.73
N ASN A 35 10.83 -10.59 16.16
CA ASN A 35 10.23 -9.47 16.90
C ASN A 35 8.70 -9.51 16.93
N ARG A 36 8.09 -10.70 16.79
CA ARG A 36 6.64 -10.88 16.72
C ARG A 36 5.92 -10.24 17.91
N GLU A 37 6.36 -10.51 19.13
CA GLU A 37 5.76 -9.95 20.35
C GLU A 37 5.82 -8.41 20.38
N GLU A 38 6.92 -7.82 19.91
CA GLU A 38 7.08 -6.36 19.86
C GLU A 38 6.13 -5.74 18.81
N ILE A 39 5.93 -6.44 17.68
CA ILE A 39 4.98 -6.03 16.64
C ILE A 39 3.54 -6.14 17.17
N GLU A 40 3.16 -7.24 17.80
CA GLU A 40 1.85 -7.44 18.42
C GLU A 40 1.55 -6.34 19.46
N ALA A 41 2.54 -5.98 20.29
CA ALA A 41 2.38 -4.92 21.29
C ALA A 41 2.11 -3.54 20.65
N VAL A 42 2.67 -3.26 19.49
CA VAL A 42 2.40 -2.01 18.75
C VAL A 42 1.02 -2.00 18.11
N LEU A 43 0.53 -3.16 17.67
CA LEU A 43 -0.78 -3.33 17.02
C LEU A 43 -1.95 -3.47 18.00
N LYS A 44 -1.66 -3.58 19.30
CA LYS A 44 -2.69 -3.71 20.32
C LYS A 44 -3.67 -2.53 20.29
N ASP A 45 -4.96 -2.83 20.48
CA ASP A 45 -6.06 -1.86 20.49
C ASP A 45 -6.21 -1.09 19.15
N THR A 46 -5.89 -1.78 18.04
CA THR A 46 -6.01 -1.24 16.69
C THR A 46 -7.12 -1.98 15.94
N ASP A 47 -8.03 -1.24 15.30
CA ASP A 47 -9.13 -1.81 14.50
C ASP A 47 -8.74 -2.02 13.04
N MET A 48 -7.84 -1.18 12.52
CA MET A 48 -7.39 -1.21 11.12
C MET A 48 -5.92 -0.80 10.99
N ILE A 49 -5.21 -1.43 10.07
CA ILE A 49 -3.85 -1.03 9.70
C ILE A 49 -3.67 -0.86 8.19
N PHE A 50 -2.80 0.08 7.83
CA PHE A 50 -2.23 0.16 6.50
C PHE A 50 -0.80 -0.37 6.53
N LEU A 51 -0.53 -1.39 5.72
CA LEU A 51 0.81 -1.91 5.49
C LEU A 51 1.38 -1.31 4.21
N THR A 52 2.47 -0.57 4.32
CA THR A 52 3.14 -0.01 3.13
C THR A 52 4.55 -0.54 3.01
N ALA A 53 4.91 -1.01 1.83
CA ALA A 53 6.24 -1.51 1.53
C ALA A 53 6.57 -1.45 0.04
N GLY A 54 7.86 -1.27 -0.28
CA GLY A 54 8.38 -1.56 -1.61
C GLY A 54 8.69 -3.06 -1.73
N MET A 55 8.10 -3.72 -2.71
CA MET A 55 8.36 -5.13 -2.99
C MET A 55 9.60 -5.29 -3.86
N GLY A 56 10.23 -6.47 -3.79
CA GLY A 56 11.44 -6.78 -4.58
C GLY A 56 12.76 -6.68 -3.81
N GLY A 57 12.73 -6.15 -2.57
CA GLY A 57 13.82 -6.23 -1.61
C GLY A 57 13.61 -7.36 -0.60
N GLY A 58 14.54 -7.55 0.32
CA GLY A 58 14.43 -8.58 1.36
C GLY A 58 13.48 -8.19 2.48
N THR A 59 13.66 -7.01 3.08
CA THR A 59 12.90 -6.60 4.26
C THR A 59 11.41 -6.37 3.95
N GLY A 60 11.08 -5.50 3.00
CA GLY A 60 9.69 -5.22 2.64
C GLY A 60 8.94 -6.46 2.17
N THR A 61 9.56 -7.24 1.28
CA THR A 61 8.94 -8.45 0.71
C THR A 61 8.76 -9.57 1.74
N GLY A 62 9.71 -9.72 2.67
CA GLY A 62 9.69 -10.80 3.66
C GLY A 62 8.91 -10.47 4.92
N ALA A 63 9.09 -9.25 5.47
CA ALA A 63 8.47 -8.86 6.74
C ALA A 63 6.97 -8.52 6.62
N THR A 64 6.55 -7.92 5.49
CA THR A 64 5.16 -7.48 5.34
C THR A 64 4.14 -8.60 5.46
N PRO A 65 4.35 -9.80 4.84
CA PRO A 65 3.43 -10.93 5.03
C PRO A 65 3.34 -11.41 6.49
N VAL A 66 4.44 -11.36 7.26
CA VAL A 66 4.43 -11.74 8.67
C VAL A 66 3.61 -10.75 9.49
N ILE A 67 3.79 -9.44 9.26
CA ILE A 67 3.02 -8.41 9.93
C ILE A 67 1.53 -8.53 9.57
N ALA A 68 1.22 -8.87 8.33
CA ALA A 68 -0.15 -9.13 7.89
C ALA A 68 -0.77 -10.34 8.61
N ASP A 69 -0.03 -11.43 8.78
CA ASP A 69 -0.49 -12.60 9.54
C ASP A 69 -0.77 -12.24 11.01
N ILE A 70 0.14 -11.48 11.64
CA ILE A 70 -0.04 -11.01 13.02
C ILE A 70 -1.34 -10.19 13.14
N ALA A 71 -1.53 -9.22 12.25
CA ALA A 71 -2.70 -8.36 12.26
C ALA A 71 -4.01 -9.17 12.05
N ARG A 72 -4.00 -10.10 11.11
CA ARG A 72 -5.14 -11.00 10.87
C ARG A 72 -5.44 -11.88 12.08
N ASP A 73 -4.43 -12.46 12.74
CA ASP A 73 -4.59 -13.26 13.94
C ASP A 73 -5.20 -12.45 15.09
N MET A 74 -4.94 -11.15 15.13
CA MET A 74 -5.53 -10.19 16.08
C MET A 74 -6.91 -9.67 15.65
N GLY A 75 -7.43 -10.06 14.48
CA GLY A 75 -8.73 -9.62 13.96
C GLY A 75 -8.75 -8.19 13.42
N ILE A 76 -7.59 -7.62 13.09
CA ILE A 76 -7.42 -6.24 12.62
C ILE A 76 -7.65 -6.19 11.11
N LEU A 77 -8.49 -5.26 10.65
CA LEU A 77 -8.69 -5.02 9.21
C LEU A 77 -7.37 -4.57 8.58
N THR A 78 -6.88 -5.35 7.62
CA THR A 78 -5.55 -5.16 7.06
C THR A 78 -5.60 -4.77 5.59
N VAL A 79 -5.16 -3.55 5.29
CA VAL A 79 -5.05 -3.02 3.93
C VAL A 79 -3.57 -2.84 3.57
N ALA A 80 -3.10 -3.58 2.58
CA ALA A 80 -1.75 -3.41 2.08
C ALA A 80 -1.71 -2.51 0.86
N VAL A 81 -0.84 -1.51 0.89
CA VAL A 81 -0.55 -0.59 -0.23
C VAL A 81 0.92 -0.71 -0.55
N VAL A 82 1.26 -1.41 -1.61
CA VAL A 82 2.63 -1.78 -1.92
C VAL A 82 3.02 -1.42 -3.35
N THR A 83 4.31 -1.20 -3.57
CA THR A 83 4.83 -0.90 -4.90
C THR A 83 5.58 -2.09 -5.51
N LYS A 84 5.45 -2.26 -6.83
CA LYS A 84 6.35 -3.11 -7.62
C LYS A 84 7.56 -2.30 -8.06
N PRO A 85 8.76 -2.91 -8.13
CA PRO A 85 9.95 -2.22 -8.61
C PRO A 85 9.79 -1.76 -10.07
N PHE A 86 10.62 -0.82 -10.46
CA PHE A 86 10.76 -0.46 -11.87
C PHE A 86 11.35 -1.63 -12.68
N SER A 87 10.98 -1.75 -13.94
CA SER A 87 11.53 -2.77 -14.84
C SER A 87 13.03 -2.64 -15.03
N PHE A 88 13.58 -1.41 -14.99
CA PHE A 88 15.02 -1.18 -15.08
C PHE A 88 15.81 -1.63 -13.84
N GLU A 89 15.15 -1.90 -12.70
CA GLU A 89 15.79 -2.46 -11.49
C GLU A 89 16.15 -3.94 -11.64
N GLY A 90 15.69 -4.57 -12.68
CA GLY A 90 16.07 -5.91 -13.11
C GLY A 90 15.05 -7.00 -12.78
N SER A 91 15.07 -8.05 -13.59
CA SER A 91 14.14 -9.19 -13.52
C SER A 91 14.20 -9.96 -12.19
N ALA A 92 15.38 -10.02 -11.54
CA ALA A 92 15.51 -10.67 -10.24
C ALA A 92 14.68 -9.97 -9.16
N ARG A 93 14.69 -8.63 -9.11
CA ARG A 93 13.87 -7.84 -8.21
C ARG A 93 12.39 -8.02 -8.50
N MET A 94 12.01 -7.98 -9.77
CA MET A 94 10.62 -8.17 -10.18
C MET A 94 10.10 -9.56 -9.75
N ARG A 95 10.89 -10.63 -9.96
CA ARG A 95 10.52 -11.97 -9.52
C ARG A 95 10.31 -12.06 -8.01
N ILE A 96 11.22 -11.50 -7.22
CA ILE A 96 11.08 -11.43 -5.76
C ILE A 96 9.81 -10.66 -5.36
N ALA A 97 9.50 -9.56 -6.05
CA ALA A 97 8.28 -8.80 -5.80
C ALA A 97 7.02 -9.63 -6.07
N GLU A 98 6.94 -10.33 -7.21
CA GLU A 98 5.79 -11.16 -7.58
C GLU A 98 5.58 -12.33 -6.58
N GLU A 99 6.66 -13.00 -6.17
CA GLU A 99 6.61 -14.05 -5.16
C GLU A 99 6.11 -13.51 -3.81
N GLY A 100 6.57 -12.32 -3.41
CA GLY A 100 6.13 -11.65 -2.19
C GLY A 100 4.67 -11.21 -2.25
N LEU A 101 4.23 -10.66 -3.38
CA LEU A 101 2.84 -10.26 -3.61
C LEU A 101 1.89 -11.45 -3.56
N SER A 102 2.29 -12.59 -4.13
CA SER A 102 1.51 -13.82 -4.03
C SER A 102 1.31 -14.25 -2.57
N LYS A 103 2.36 -14.20 -1.76
CA LYS A 103 2.28 -14.52 -0.32
C LYS A 103 1.44 -13.51 0.46
N LEU A 104 1.51 -12.23 0.12
CA LEU A 104 0.80 -11.16 0.82
C LEU A 104 -0.70 -11.17 0.51
N ARG A 105 -1.10 -11.51 -0.71
CA ARG A 105 -2.48 -11.50 -1.18
C ARG A 105 -3.43 -12.31 -0.29
N ASP A 106 -2.99 -13.47 0.16
CA ASP A 106 -3.80 -14.39 0.97
C ASP A 106 -3.80 -14.03 2.47
N ARG A 107 -3.09 -12.96 2.84
CA ARG A 107 -2.86 -12.56 4.24
C ARG A 107 -3.47 -11.21 4.60
N VAL A 108 -3.94 -10.47 3.63
CA VAL A 108 -4.56 -9.15 3.81
C VAL A 108 -5.99 -9.15 3.32
N ASP A 109 -6.83 -8.30 3.89
CA ASP A 109 -8.21 -8.14 3.46
C ASP A 109 -8.28 -7.43 2.10
N THR A 110 -7.45 -6.41 1.93
CA THR A 110 -7.37 -5.62 0.69
C THR A 110 -5.92 -5.40 0.29
N LEU A 111 -5.59 -5.73 -0.96
CA LEU A 111 -4.26 -5.53 -1.54
C LEU A 111 -4.32 -4.50 -2.68
N LEU A 112 -3.69 -3.37 -2.49
CA LEU A 112 -3.45 -2.35 -3.50
C LEU A 112 -2.00 -2.44 -3.99
N VAL A 113 -1.82 -2.71 -5.27
CA VAL A 113 -0.48 -2.79 -5.88
C VAL A 113 -0.29 -1.63 -6.84
N ILE A 114 0.81 -0.88 -6.66
CA ILE A 114 1.17 0.25 -7.52
C ILE A 114 2.45 -0.13 -8.29
N PRO A 115 2.35 -0.43 -9.59
CA PRO A 115 3.52 -0.66 -10.40
C PRO A 115 4.27 0.65 -10.65
N ASN A 116 5.54 0.72 -10.23
CA ASN A 116 6.34 1.94 -10.40
C ASN A 116 6.44 2.37 -11.86
N ASP A 117 6.45 1.43 -12.80
CA ASP A 117 6.52 1.73 -14.24
C ASP A 117 5.33 2.57 -14.75
N ARG A 118 4.18 2.54 -14.06
CA ARG A 118 3.02 3.35 -14.45
C ARG A 118 3.27 4.85 -14.34
N ILE A 119 4.26 5.26 -13.54
CA ILE A 119 4.62 6.67 -13.43
C ILE A 119 5.11 7.26 -14.76
N PHE A 120 5.73 6.44 -15.62
CA PHE A 120 6.18 6.89 -16.94
C PHE A 120 5.05 7.33 -17.87
N ASN A 121 3.80 6.96 -17.57
CA ASN A 121 2.63 7.43 -18.31
C ASN A 121 2.19 8.85 -17.89
N ILE A 122 2.76 9.41 -16.81
CA ILE A 122 2.33 10.67 -16.21
C ILE A 122 3.43 11.72 -16.23
N ILE A 123 4.69 11.28 -16.20
CA ILE A 123 5.86 12.18 -16.17
C ILE A 123 6.46 12.34 -17.58
N ASP A 124 7.12 13.48 -17.80
CA ASP A 124 7.87 13.72 -19.04
C ASP A 124 9.14 12.86 -19.09
N ALA A 125 9.56 12.47 -20.30
CA ALA A 125 10.77 11.69 -20.55
C ALA A 125 12.06 12.36 -20.02
N SER A 126 12.04 13.68 -19.82
CA SER A 126 13.13 14.46 -19.25
C SER A 126 13.14 14.50 -17.71
N THR A 127 12.15 13.89 -17.05
CA THR A 127 12.03 13.92 -15.59
C THR A 127 13.16 13.12 -14.94
N PRO A 128 13.93 13.72 -14.00
CA PRO A 128 14.96 12.99 -13.26
C PRO A 128 14.39 11.81 -12.48
N VAL A 129 15.14 10.70 -12.42
CA VAL A 129 14.71 9.46 -11.75
C VAL A 129 14.29 9.70 -10.29
N LEU A 130 15.00 10.55 -9.55
CA LEU A 130 14.63 10.90 -8.18
C LEU A 130 13.22 11.51 -8.10
N LYS A 131 12.85 12.38 -9.05
CA LYS A 131 11.50 12.94 -9.10
C LYS A 131 10.42 11.91 -9.48
N ALA A 132 10.79 10.86 -10.20
CA ALA A 132 9.88 9.73 -10.45
C ALA A 132 9.57 8.98 -9.14
N PHE A 133 10.56 8.74 -8.29
CA PHE A 133 10.34 8.17 -6.96
C PHE A 133 9.50 9.08 -6.06
N ASP A 134 9.77 10.39 -6.03
CA ASP A 134 8.95 11.35 -5.27
C ASP A 134 7.47 11.29 -5.68
N LYS A 135 7.20 11.12 -6.99
CA LYS A 135 5.83 10.99 -7.51
C LYS A 135 5.16 9.68 -7.08
N ILE A 136 5.90 8.59 -7.02
CA ILE A 136 5.37 7.30 -6.51
C ILE A 136 5.03 7.43 -5.03
N ASP A 137 5.90 8.05 -4.24
CA ASP A 137 5.64 8.31 -2.82
C ASP A 137 4.40 9.20 -2.61
N GLU A 138 4.21 10.20 -3.49
CA GLU A 138 3.00 11.04 -3.50
C GLU A 138 1.73 10.20 -3.78
N ILE A 139 1.79 9.28 -4.74
CA ILE A 139 0.68 8.38 -5.08
C ILE A 139 0.37 7.45 -3.90
N LEU A 140 1.39 6.81 -3.32
CA LEU A 140 1.23 5.97 -2.13
C LEU A 140 0.56 6.74 -0.99
N LYS A 141 1.10 7.93 -0.68
CA LYS A 141 0.58 8.81 0.36
C LYS A 141 -0.88 9.19 0.09
N ASN A 142 -1.21 9.57 -1.14
CA ASN A 142 -2.57 9.96 -1.51
C ASN A 142 -3.53 8.77 -1.46
N SER A 143 -3.09 7.56 -1.83
CA SER A 143 -3.89 6.34 -1.75
C SER A 143 -4.25 6.00 -0.30
N VAL A 144 -3.26 5.99 0.59
CA VAL A 144 -3.48 5.74 2.03
C VAL A 144 -4.34 6.85 2.64
N ARG A 145 -4.01 8.11 2.34
CA ARG A 145 -4.73 9.26 2.87
C ARG A 145 -6.18 9.30 2.41
N GLY A 146 -6.45 9.02 1.14
CA GLY A 146 -7.81 9.00 0.60
C GLY A 146 -8.71 8.02 1.35
N ILE A 147 -8.21 6.84 1.70
CA ILE A 147 -8.96 5.86 2.50
C ILE A 147 -9.07 6.32 3.96
N ALA A 148 -7.98 6.80 4.55
CA ALA A 148 -7.97 7.27 5.93
C ALA A 148 -8.89 8.48 6.14
N ASP A 149 -8.91 9.43 5.21
CA ASP A 149 -9.76 10.62 5.27
C ASP A 149 -11.26 10.24 5.23
N MET A 150 -11.65 9.18 4.51
CA MET A 150 -13.05 8.69 4.53
C MET A 150 -13.50 8.22 5.91
N ILE A 151 -12.56 7.75 6.73
CA ILE A 151 -12.83 7.25 8.10
C ILE A 151 -12.79 8.39 9.12
N THR A 152 -11.84 9.32 8.96
CA THR A 152 -11.49 10.30 10.00
C THR A 152 -12.04 11.70 9.75
N ALA A 153 -12.31 12.06 8.49
CA ALA A 153 -12.79 13.39 8.14
C ALA A 153 -14.31 13.47 8.26
N SER A 154 -14.80 14.42 9.03
CA SER A 154 -16.25 14.74 9.09
C SER A 154 -16.66 15.43 7.80
N GLY A 155 -17.55 14.81 7.02
CA GLY A 155 -18.13 15.33 5.79
C GLY A 155 -19.64 15.63 5.93
N LEU A 156 -20.26 16.03 4.82
CA LEU A 156 -21.73 16.14 4.73
C LEU A 156 -22.42 14.77 4.87
N VAL A 157 -21.77 13.74 4.39
CA VAL A 157 -22.14 12.33 4.57
C VAL A 157 -20.94 11.64 5.19
N ASN A 158 -21.13 11.07 6.36
CA ASN A 158 -20.08 10.32 7.05
C ASN A 158 -20.26 8.84 6.75
N VAL A 159 -19.15 8.19 6.42
CA VAL A 159 -19.09 6.74 6.26
C VAL A 159 -18.69 6.14 7.60
N ASP A 160 -19.47 5.18 8.10
CA ASP A 160 -19.11 4.47 9.32
C ASP A 160 -17.96 3.49 9.06
N PHE A 161 -17.15 3.23 10.08
CA PHE A 161 -16.08 2.22 10.00
C PHE A 161 -16.63 0.83 9.62
N ALA A 162 -17.84 0.51 10.05
CA ALA A 162 -18.52 -0.72 9.68
C ALA A 162 -18.77 -0.83 8.15
N ASP A 163 -19.16 0.29 7.50
CA ASP A 163 -19.40 0.32 6.05
C ASP A 163 -18.08 0.10 5.27
N ILE A 164 -16.99 0.75 5.73
CA ILE A 164 -15.67 0.56 5.15
C ILE A 164 -15.19 -0.88 5.32
N THR A 165 -15.38 -1.44 6.50
CA THR A 165 -15.06 -2.83 6.78
C THR A 165 -15.83 -3.77 5.87
N ALA A 166 -17.12 -3.54 5.66
CA ALA A 166 -17.96 -4.36 4.79
C ALA A 166 -17.49 -4.38 3.33
N VAL A 167 -16.88 -3.29 2.85
CA VAL A 167 -16.34 -3.20 1.48
C VAL A 167 -14.92 -3.74 1.38
N MET A 168 -14.10 -3.54 2.41
CA MET A 168 -12.65 -3.82 2.37
C MET A 168 -12.26 -5.18 2.92
N LYS A 169 -13.09 -5.78 3.79
CA LYS A 169 -12.80 -7.09 4.36
C LYS A 169 -12.91 -8.17 3.30
N ASP A 170 -11.88 -9.00 3.19
CA ASP A 170 -11.78 -10.09 2.21
C ASP A 170 -12.02 -9.62 0.76
N ALA A 171 -11.75 -8.34 0.46
CA ALA A 171 -12.00 -7.76 -0.86
C ALA A 171 -10.96 -8.23 -1.91
N GLY A 172 -9.80 -8.71 -1.46
CA GLY A 172 -8.74 -9.15 -2.36
C GLY A 172 -8.01 -7.99 -3.01
N THR A 173 -7.90 -7.98 -4.34
CA THR A 173 -7.17 -6.91 -5.05
C THR A 173 -8.06 -5.68 -5.23
N ALA A 174 -7.54 -4.52 -4.85
CA ALA A 174 -8.17 -3.23 -5.05
C ALA A 174 -7.34 -2.33 -5.99
N VAL A 175 -8.00 -1.37 -6.58
CA VAL A 175 -7.40 -0.29 -7.36
C VAL A 175 -7.86 1.06 -6.81
N VAL A 176 -7.01 2.08 -6.93
CA VAL A 176 -7.34 3.44 -6.52
C VAL A 176 -7.14 4.39 -7.68
N GLY A 177 -8.12 5.24 -7.94
CA GLY A 177 -8.02 6.33 -8.88
C GLY A 177 -8.30 7.67 -8.20
N VAL A 178 -7.62 8.70 -8.64
CA VAL A 178 -7.80 10.08 -8.15
C VAL A 178 -8.02 10.97 -9.37
N GLY A 179 -9.06 11.79 -9.34
CA GLY A 179 -9.33 12.77 -10.37
C GLY A 179 -9.55 14.14 -9.76
N ILE A 180 -8.97 15.18 -10.35
CA ILE A 180 -9.06 16.57 -9.89
C ILE A 180 -9.43 17.45 -11.06
N SER A 181 -10.55 18.13 -10.99
CA SER A 181 -10.98 19.02 -12.07
C SER A 181 -11.53 20.36 -11.56
N LYS A 182 -11.47 21.38 -12.41
CA LYS A 182 -11.96 22.73 -12.11
C LYS A 182 -12.90 23.20 -13.20
N GLY A 183 -13.74 24.18 -12.86
CA GLY A 183 -14.64 24.86 -13.80
C GLY A 183 -15.96 24.12 -14.02
N LYS A 184 -16.59 24.38 -15.19
CA LYS A 184 -17.86 23.78 -15.56
C LYS A 184 -17.68 22.28 -15.80
N ASP A 185 -18.65 21.48 -15.36
CA ASP A 185 -18.63 20.00 -15.47
C ASP A 185 -17.46 19.31 -14.72
N ARG A 186 -16.87 20.01 -13.71
CA ARG A 186 -15.71 19.51 -12.94
C ARG A 186 -15.92 18.14 -12.30
N ALA A 187 -17.16 17.89 -11.78
CA ALA A 187 -17.45 16.61 -11.13
C ALA A 187 -17.36 15.43 -12.11
N ALA A 188 -18.01 15.53 -13.28
CA ALA A 188 -17.97 14.49 -14.30
C ALA A 188 -16.54 14.26 -14.81
N LYS A 189 -15.79 15.33 -15.05
CA LYS A 189 -14.39 15.26 -15.48
C LYS A 189 -13.47 14.62 -14.44
N ALA A 190 -13.65 14.96 -13.16
CA ALA A 190 -12.86 14.37 -12.08
C ALA A 190 -13.15 12.87 -11.93
N VAL A 191 -14.42 12.46 -12.06
CA VAL A 191 -14.77 11.03 -12.04
C VAL A 191 -14.15 10.30 -13.22
N ASP A 192 -14.27 10.87 -14.44
CA ASP A 192 -13.69 10.27 -15.64
C ASP A 192 -12.15 10.12 -15.52
N GLU A 193 -11.48 11.15 -15.00
CA GLU A 193 -10.03 11.11 -14.72
C GLU A 193 -9.68 10.06 -13.66
N ALA A 194 -10.47 9.89 -12.61
CA ALA A 194 -10.25 8.89 -11.58
C ALA A 194 -10.40 7.46 -12.12
N ILE A 195 -11.46 7.21 -12.90
CA ILE A 195 -11.78 5.88 -13.45
C ILE A 195 -10.77 5.48 -14.53
N ASN A 196 -10.31 6.43 -15.34
CA ASN A 196 -9.36 6.20 -16.42
C ASN A 196 -7.92 6.56 -16.03
N SER A 197 -7.62 6.61 -14.74
CA SER A 197 -6.27 6.95 -14.27
C SER A 197 -5.22 6.02 -14.88
N PRO A 198 -4.15 6.55 -15.49
CA PRO A 198 -3.07 5.74 -16.05
C PRO A 198 -2.29 4.94 -15.00
N LEU A 199 -2.54 5.21 -13.73
CA LEU A 199 -1.97 4.49 -12.59
C LEU A 199 -2.67 3.16 -12.31
N LEU A 200 -3.89 2.98 -12.82
CA LEU A 200 -4.63 1.74 -12.65
C LEU A 200 -3.94 0.61 -13.41
N ASP A 201 -3.65 -0.49 -12.72
CA ASP A 201 -3.07 -1.69 -13.31
C ASP A 201 -4.14 -2.59 -13.97
N SER A 202 -5.40 -2.38 -13.59
CA SER A 202 -6.54 -3.17 -14.03
C SER A 202 -7.73 -2.27 -14.33
N SER A 203 -8.62 -2.73 -15.22
CA SER A 203 -9.93 -2.11 -15.39
C SER A 203 -10.75 -2.23 -14.10
N ILE A 204 -11.60 -1.24 -13.85
CA ILE A 204 -12.60 -1.29 -12.78
C ILE A 204 -13.78 -2.21 -13.11
N ASP A 205 -13.83 -2.76 -14.32
CA ASP A 205 -14.88 -3.66 -14.75
C ASP A 205 -14.92 -4.91 -13.87
N GLY A 206 -16.09 -5.22 -13.36
CA GLY A 206 -16.29 -6.35 -12.47
C GLY A 206 -15.97 -6.08 -11.00
N ALA A 207 -15.70 -4.82 -10.62
CA ALA A 207 -15.55 -4.45 -9.22
C ALA A 207 -16.82 -4.80 -8.42
N ARG A 208 -16.62 -5.44 -7.26
CA ARG A 208 -17.72 -5.87 -6.37
C ARG A 208 -18.09 -4.83 -5.33
N GLY A 209 -17.15 -3.99 -4.97
CA GLY A 209 -17.31 -2.90 -4.01
C GLY A 209 -16.63 -1.65 -4.53
N VAL A 210 -17.17 -0.48 -4.21
CA VAL A 210 -16.61 0.81 -4.56
C VAL A 210 -16.71 1.72 -3.35
N LEU A 211 -15.58 2.28 -2.95
CA LEU A 211 -15.52 3.40 -2.02
C LEU A 211 -15.34 4.69 -2.82
N PHE A 212 -16.17 5.65 -2.55
CA PHE A 212 -16.22 6.88 -3.32
C PHE A 212 -16.21 8.11 -2.40
N SER A 213 -15.20 8.96 -2.57
CA SER A 213 -15.06 10.21 -1.84
C SER A 213 -15.05 11.40 -2.78
N VAL A 214 -15.87 12.39 -2.51
CA VAL A 214 -15.94 13.65 -3.25
C VAL A 214 -15.74 14.81 -2.30
N SER A 215 -14.79 15.68 -2.63
CA SER A 215 -14.53 16.92 -1.92
C SER A 215 -14.48 18.10 -2.89
N GLY A 216 -14.94 19.28 -2.47
CA GLY A 216 -14.92 20.48 -3.31
C GLY A 216 -15.44 21.71 -2.62
#